data_98151faa3ea3d50004e3ef5c2f747312
#
_entry.id   98151faa3ea3d50004e3ef5c2f747312
#
_cell.length_a   1.000
_cell.length_b   1.000
_cell.length_c   1.000
_cell.angle_alpha   90.00
_cell.angle_beta   90.00
_cell.angle_gamma   90.00
#
_symmetry.space_group_name_H-M   'P 1'
#
loop_
_entity.id
_entity.type
_entity.pdbx_description
1 polymer ?
#
loop_
_entity_poly.entity_id
_entity_poly.type
_entity_poly.pdbx_seq_one_letter_code
_entity_poly.pdbx_strand_id
1 'polypeptide(L)'
;MLTSVTLDFMGCTKCGIEKPLTEFHWAAQYKERQCKSCKYAYHKQWINKNREKHLLYFKTHYQQNKEAYRLASRKKDLKKFGISEVDYKNLFLRQNGLCAICLQTSIKNLCVDHDHKTGKVRGLLCFACNVSLGHMKDSVELLNNMITYLRAY
;
A
#
# COMPACT_ATOMS: atom_id res chain seq x y z
N MET A 1 9.66 22.30 -36.72
CA MET A 1 9.93 23.50 -35.90
C MET A 1 10.02 23.05 -34.46
N LEU A 2 11.24 23.01 -33.91
CA LEU A 2 11.47 22.66 -32.50
C LEU A 2 11.18 23.94 -31.68
N THR A 3 10.07 23.95 -30.94
CA THR A 3 9.78 25.00 -29.97
C THR A 3 10.78 24.90 -28.83
N SER A 4 11.72 25.86 -28.76
CA SER A 4 12.63 25.98 -27.63
C SER A 4 11.81 26.26 -26.39
N VAL A 5 11.73 25.29 -25.48
CA VAL A 5 11.18 25.52 -24.14
C VAL A 5 12.20 26.37 -23.38
N THR A 6 11.92 27.66 -23.25
CA THR A 6 12.68 28.54 -22.36
C THR A 6 12.40 28.08 -20.93
N LEU A 7 13.41 27.50 -20.29
CA LEU A 7 13.33 27.18 -18.86
C LEU A 7 13.44 28.50 -18.08
N ASP A 8 12.34 28.93 -17.44
CA ASP A 8 12.36 30.07 -16.55
C ASP A 8 13.13 29.70 -15.26
N PHE A 9 14.08 30.59 -14.88
CA PHE A 9 14.93 30.44 -13.69
C PHE A 9 14.50 31.41 -12.61
N MET A 10 14.71 31.05 -11.35
CA MET A 10 14.46 31.89 -10.20
C MET A 10 15.56 31.71 -9.12
N GLY A 11 15.98 32.81 -8.49
CA GLY A 11 16.91 32.76 -7.39
C GLY A 11 16.27 32.25 -6.09
N CYS A 12 16.91 31.28 -5.44
CA CYS A 12 16.48 30.76 -4.14
C CYS A 12 16.89 31.77 -3.03
N THR A 13 15.94 32.23 -2.23
CA THR A 13 16.17 33.17 -1.12
C THR A 13 17.01 32.56 0.03
N LYS A 14 17.20 31.26 0.09
CA LYS A 14 17.94 30.56 1.14
C LYS A 14 19.38 30.26 0.75
N CYS A 15 19.66 29.79 -0.46
CA CYS A 15 21.01 29.43 -0.92
C CYS A 15 21.59 30.42 -1.97
N GLY A 16 20.81 31.38 -2.45
CA GLY A 16 21.24 32.37 -3.47
C GLY A 16 21.38 31.80 -4.89
N ILE A 17 21.22 30.51 -5.09
CA ILE A 17 21.43 29.83 -6.38
C ILE A 17 20.23 30.00 -7.29
N GLU A 18 20.45 30.39 -8.55
CA GLU A 18 19.44 30.39 -9.60
C GLU A 18 19.14 28.92 -10.01
N LYS A 19 17.88 28.58 -10.05
CA LYS A 19 17.40 27.22 -10.39
C LYS A 19 16.17 27.29 -11.29
N PRO A 20 15.90 26.23 -12.08
CA PRO A 20 14.66 26.14 -12.85
C PRO A 20 13.43 26.24 -11.96
N LEU A 21 12.34 26.82 -12.42
CA LEU A 21 11.07 26.91 -11.67
C LEU A 21 10.56 25.55 -11.18
N THR A 22 10.89 24.47 -11.89
CA THR A 22 10.56 23.08 -11.48
C THR A 22 11.19 22.68 -10.14
N GLU A 23 12.27 23.34 -9.71
CA GLU A 23 12.93 23.12 -8.42
C GLU A 23 12.27 23.90 -7.27
N PHE A 24 11.18 24.59 -7.54
CA PHE A 24 10.37 25.29 -6.54
C PHE A 24 9.00 24.67 -6.40
N HIS A 25 8.34 24.86 -5.25
CA HIS A 25 6.95 24.44 -5.08
C HIS A 25 6.01 25.45 -5.75
N TRP A 26 4.84 25.00 -6.20
CA TRP A 26 3.79 25.83 -6.82
C TRP A 26 3.41 27.07 -5.99
N ALA A 27 3.57 27.01 -4.68
CA ALA A 27 3.34 28.11 -3.75
C ALA A 27 4.43 29.21 -3.79
N ALA A 28 5.38 29.14 -4.71
CA ALA A 28 6.44 30.15 -4.87
C ALA A 28 5.93 31.56 -5.27
N GLN A 29 4.64 31.72 -5.53
CA GLN A 29 3.99 33.04 -5.66
C GLN A 29 3.94 33.80 -4.32
N TYR A 30 4.14 33.12 -3.19
CA TYR A 30 4.11 33.71 -1.87
C TYR A 30 5.50 33.80 -1.27
N LYS A 31 5.81 34.91 -0.66
CA LYS A 31 6.97 35.51 0.02
C LYS A 31 8.24 34.67 0.30
N GLU A 32 8.18 33.33 0.30
CA GLU A 32 9.35 32.48 0.57
C GLU A 32 9.73 31.66 -0.68
N ARG A 33 10.50 32.30 -1.57
CA ARG A 33 11.06 31.65 -2.78
C ARG A 33 12.22 30.72 -2.43
N GLN A 34 11.96 29.67 -1.62
CA GLN A 34 12.97 28.67 -1.29
C GLN A 34 12.88 27.48 -2.24
N CYS A 35 14.03 27.03 -2.77
CA CYS A 35 14.05 25.82 -3.59
C CYS A 35 13.72 24.56 -2.77
N LYS A 36 13.24 23.53 -3.44
CA LYS A 36 12.85 22.24 -2.83
C LYS A 36 13.94 21.65 -1.94
N SER A 37 15.20 21.71 -2.38
CA SER A 37 16.33 21.16 -1.61
C SER A 37 16.56 21.94 -0.30
N CYS A 38 16.49 23.28 -0.31
CA CYS A 38 16.62 24.07 0.91
C CYS A 38 15.45 23.83 1.88
N LYS A 39 14.23 23.74 1.37
CA LYS A 39 13.05 23.45 2.18
C LYS A 39 13.12 22.05 2.78
N TYR A 40 13.57 21.07 2.00
CA TYR A 40 13.78 19.71 2.48
C TYR A 40 14.84 19.64 3.58
N ALA A 41 15.99 20.30 3.39
CA ALA A 41 17.06 20.35 4.39
C ALA A 41 16.59 21.00 5.70
N TYR A 42 15.86 22.11 5.62
CA TYR A 42 15.25 22.75 6.79
C TYR A 42 14.28 21.81 7.51
N HIS A 43 13.38 21.17 6.77
CA HIS A 43 12.39 20.24 7.33
C HIS A 43 13.06 19.05 8.02
N LYS A 44 14.11 18.49 7.41
CA LYS A 44 14.89 17.40 8.00
C LYS A 44 15.55 17.83 9.32
N GLN A 45 16.16 19.01 9.36
CA GLN A 45 16.75 19.56 10.59
C GLN A 45 15.69 19.79 11.66
N TRP A 46 14.52 20.34 11.28
CA TRP A 46 13.41 20.57 12.18
C TRP A 46 12.88 19.26 12.79
N ILE A 47 12.68 18.23 11.96
CA ILE A 47 12.26 16.89 12.43
C ILE A 47 13.30 16.33 13.42
N ASN A 48 14.57 16.39 13.11
CA ASN A 48 15.62 15.90 14.00
C ASN A 48 15.61 16.63 15.35
N LYS A 49 15.47 17.96 15.32
CA LYS A 49 15.40 18.79 16.55
C LYS A 49 14.13 18.54 17.36
N ASN A 50 13.02 18.19 16.69
CA ASN A 50 11.71 18.00 17.34
C ASN A 50 11.26 16.53 17.32
N ARG A 51 12.19 15.59 17.24
CA ARG A 51 11.93 14.17 17.00
C ARG A 51 10.90 13.57 17.95
N GLU A 52 11.03 13.84 19.24
CA GLU A 52 10.10 13.30 20.24
C GLU A 52 8.69 13.84 20.08
N LYS A 53 8.54 15.15 19.90
CA LYS A 53 7.23 15.79 19.64
C LYS A 53 6.59 15.25 18.36
N HIS A 54 7.41 15.09 17.31
CA HIS A 54 6.98 14.57 16.01
C HIS A 54 6.49 13.13 16.14
N LEU A 55 7.26 12.26 16.80
CA LEU A 55 6.87 10.87 17.05
C LEU A 55 5.60 10.76 17.92
N LEU A 56 5.51 11.57 18.97
CA LEU A 56 4.33 11.61 19.84
C LEU A 56 3.09 12.04 19.06
N TYR A 57 3.20 13.09 18.25
CA TYR A 57 2.10 13.55 17.38
C TYR A 57 1.60 12.42 16.46
N PHE A 58 2.49 11.73 15.74
CA PHE A 58 2.09 10.64 14.85
C PHE A 58 1.50 9.45 15.61
N LYS A 59 2.07 9.11 16.76
CA LYS A 59 1.54 8.04 17.63
C LYS A 59 0.12 8.36 18.09
N THR A 60 -0.09 9.57 18.59
CA THR A 60 -1.41 10.02 19.07
C THR A 60 -2.41 10.09 17.91
N HIS A 61 -2.02 10.71 16.79
CA HIS A 61 -2.85 10.81 15.60
C HIS A 61 -3.23 9.43 15.04
N TYR A 62 -2.29 8.49 15.00
CA TYR A 62 -2.57 7.12 14.59
C TYR A 62 -3.57 6.43 15.53
N GLN A 63 -3.38 6.55 16.85
CA GLN A 63 -4.31 5.94 17.81
C GLN A 63 -5.72 6.51 17.70
N GLN A 64 -5.86 7.82 17.55
CA GLN A 64 -7.15 8.49 17.38
C GLN A 64 -7.86 8.10 16.07
N ASN A 65 -7.10 7.81 15.01
CA ASN A 65 -7.63 7.54 13.67
C ASN A 65 -7.44 6.08 13.22
N LYS A 66 -7.08 5.18 14.13
CA LYS A 66 -6.71 3.79 13.83
C LYS A 66 -7.75 3.06 12.99
N GLU A 67 -9.03 3.23 13.32
CA GLU A 67 -10.11 2.58 12.59
C GLU A 67 -10.28 3.15 11.17
N ALA A 68 -10.17 4.46 11.00
CA ALA A 68 -10.20 5.09 9.68
C ALA A 68 -9.04 4.59 8.78
N TYR A 69 -7.83 4.48 9.35
CA TYR A 69 -6.68 3.90 8.64
C TYR A 69 -6.91 2.44 8.26
N ARG A 70 -7.48 1.64 9.16
CA ARG A 70 -7.82 0.23 8.91
C ARG A 70 -8.82 0.10 7.77
N LEU A 71 -9.87 0.89 7.77
CA LEU A 71 -10.90 0.90 6.72
C LEU A 71 -10.31 1.37 5.37
N ALA A 72 -9.51 2.43 5.38
CA ALA A 72 -8.87 2.93 4.17
C ALA A 72 -7.89 1.90 3.56
N SER A 73 -7.08 1.24 4.41
CA SER A 73 -6.17 0.17 3.98
C SER A 73 -6.95 -0.99 3.38
N ARG A 74 -8.00 -1.45 4.06
CA ARG A 74 -8.87 -2.53 3.57
C ARG A 74 -9.47 -2.19 2.20
N LYS A 75 -10.05 -1.00 2.05
CA LYS A 75 -10.60 -0.52 0.77
C LYS A 75 -9.54 -0.53 -0.35
N LYS A 76 -8.32 -0.06 -0.03
CA LYS A 76 -7.19 -0.08 -0.97
C LYS A 76 -6.80 -1.51 -1.36
N ASP A 77 -6.77 -2.43 -0.38
CA ASP A 77 -6.38 -3.81 -0.63
C ASP A 77 -7.42 -4.56 -1.48
N LEU A 78 -8.71 -4.39 -1.21
CA LEU A 78 -9.78 -4.95 -2.04
C LEU A 78 -9.73 -4.41 -3.49
N LYS A 79 -9.44 -3.11 -3.64
CA LYS A 79 -9.29 -2.48 -4.97
C LYS A 79 -8.18 -3.13 -5.81
N LYS A 80 -7.10 -3.64 -5.21
CA LYS A 80 -6.03 -4.36 -5.94
C LYS A 80 -6.57 -5.60 -6.66
N PHE A 81 -7.59 -6.23 -6.09
CA PHE A 81 -8.24 -7.41 -6.66
C PHE A 81 -9.48 -7.07 -7.50
N GLY A 82 -9.76 -5.78 -7.74
CA GLY A 82 -10.90 -5.34 -8.52
C GLY A 82 -12.26 -5.61 -7.87
N ILE A 83 -12.31 -5.82 -6.55
CA ILE A 83 -13.54 -6.09 -5.80
C ILE A 83 -13.86 -4.98 -4.78
N SER A 84 -15.14 -4.81 -4.50
CA SER A 84 -15.65 -3.91 -3.47
C SER A 84 -15.82 -4.63 -2.12
N GLU A 85 -16.14 -3.87 -1.07
CA GLU A 85 -16.53 -4.44 0.23
C GLU A 85 -17.81 -5.27 0.14
N VAL A 86 -18.72 -4.90 -0.76
CA VAL A 86 -19.97 -5.67 -1.01
C VAL A 86 -19.64 -7.02 -1.64
N ASP A 87 -18.74 -7.04 -2.64
CA ASP A 87 -18.29 -8.28 -3.28
C ASP A 87 -17.62 -9.21 -2.26
N TYR A 88 -16.76 -8.65 -1.40
CA TYR A 88 -16.13 -9.44 -0.34
C TYR A 88 -17.18 -10.03 0.62
N LYS A 89 -18.16 -9.25 1.05
CA LYS A 89 -19.26 -9.75 1.90
C LYS A 89 -20.05 -10.85 1.23
N ASN A 90 -20.35 -10.71 -0.06
CA ASN A 90 -21.06 -11.74 -0.83
C ASN A 90 -20.25 -13.03 -0.92
N LEU A 91 -18.92 -12.94 -1.14
CA LEU A 91 -18.01 -14.09 -1.10
C LEU A 91 -18.02 -14.76 0.28
N PHE A 92 -17.92 -13.96 1.33
CA PHE A 92 -17.91 -14.43 2.71
C PHE A 92 -19.21 -15.18 3.06
N LEU A 93 -20.35 -14.62 2.69
CA LEU A 93 -21.66 -15.26 2.93
C LEU A 93 -21.81 -16.57 2.12
N ARG A 94 -21.39 -16.58 0.85
CA ARG A 94 -21.42 -17.80 0.02
C ARG A 94 -20.56 -18.93 0.59
N GLN A 95 -19.50 -18.59 1.32
CA GLN A 95 -18.61 -19.55 1.98
C GLN A 95 -19.01 -19.84 3.45
N ASN A 96 -20.18 -19.34 3.91
CA ASN A 96 -20.63 -19.46 5.29
C ASN A 96 -19.59 -18.93 6.31
N GLY A 97 -18.79 -17.94 5.93
CA GLY A 97 -17.72 -17.38 6.76
C GLY A 97 -16.49 -18.27 6.91
N LEU A 98 -16.38 -19.34 6.13
CA LEU A 98 -15.32 -20.34 6.24
C LEU A 98 -14.27 -20.17 5.14
N CYS A 99 -13.05 -20.63 5.42
CA CYS A 99 -12.00 -20.78 4.41
C CYS A 99 -12.43 -21.79 3.33
N ALA A 100 -12.31 -21.43 2.04
CA ALA A 100 -12.73 -22.32 0.94
C ALA A 100 -11.90 -23.62 0.82
N ILE A 101 -10.72 -23.71 1.45
CA ILE A 101 -9.87 -24.92 1.41
C ILE A 101 -10.05 -25.76 2.67
N CYS A 102 -9.77 -25.22 3.86
CA CYS A 102 -9.79 -26.01 5.08
C CYS A 102 -11.15 -26.05 5.79
N LEU A 103 -12.13 -25.28 5.31
CA LEU A 103 -13.48 -25.20 5.86
C LEU A 103 -13.54 -24.78 7.34
N GLN A 104 -12.47 -24.12 7.82
CA GLN A 104 -12.37 -23.63 9.19
C GLN A 104 -12.70 -22.14 9.27
N THR A 105 -13.19 -21.71 10.42
CA THR A 105 -13.30 -20.27 10.74
C THR A 105 -11.93 -19.66 10.89
N SER A 106 -11.82 -18.34 10.67
CA SER A 106 -10.59 -17.60 10.85
C SER A 106 -10.76 -16.55 11.95
N ILE A 107 -9.81 -16.48 12.89
CA ILE A 107 -9.76 -15.42 13.93
C ILE A 107 -9.58 -14.05 13.30
N LYS A 108 -8.90 -13.98 12.15
CA LYS A 108 -8.73 -12.77 11.35
C LYS A 108 -9.64 -12.81 10.12
N ASN A 109 -9.81 -11.65 9.47
CA ASN A 109 -10.48 -11.62 8.17
C ASN A 109 -9.85 -12.62 7.20
N LEU A 110 -10.68 -13.30 6.41
CA LEU A 110 -10.21 -14.15 5.33
C LEU A 110 -9.49 -13.30 4.27
N CYS A 111 -8.43 -13.86 3.69
CA CYS A 111 -7.68 -13.25 2.59
C CYS A 111 -8.40 -13.46 1.28
N VAL A 112 -8.38 -12.47 0.40
CA VAL A 112 -8.85 -12.64 -0.99
C VAL A 112 -7.83 -13.47 -1.74
N ASP A 113 -8.25 -14.60 -2.24
CA ASP A 113 -7.45 -15.46 -3.12
C ASP A 113 -7.79 -15.17 -4.58
N HIS A 114 -6.77 -15.16 -5.43
CA HIS A 114 -6.90 -14.84 -6.84
C HIS A 114 -5.92 -15.65 -7.68
N ASP A 115 -6.24 -15.86 -8.91
CA ASP A 115 -5.36 -16.48 -9.91
C ASP A 115 -4.25 -15.51 -10.29
N HIS A 116 -2.99 -15.89 -10.08
CA HIS A 116 -1.83 -15.02 -10.33
C HIS A 116 -1.58 -14.70 -11.80
N LYS A 117 -2.15 -15.50 -12.74
CA LYS A 117 -2.00 -15.26 -14.18
C LYS A 117 -3.08 -14.34 -14.72
N THR A 118 -4.31 -14.53 -14.27
CA THR A 118 -5.48 -13.81 -14.79
C THR A 118 -5.93 -12.67 -13.89
N GLY A 119 -5.52 -12.64 -12.62
CA GLY A 119 -5.98 -11.71 -11.59
C GLY A 119 -7.40 -12.00 -11.08
N LYS A 120 -8.06 -13.05 -11.59
CA LYS A 120 -9.45 -13.37 -11.23
C LYS A 120 -9.55 -13.86 -9.80
N VAL A 121 -10.44 -13.26 -9.00
CA VAL A 121 -10.73 -13.69 -7.64
C VAL A 121 -11.39 -15.07 -7.65
N ARG A 122 -10.82 -16.01 -6.90
CA ARG A 122 -11.31 -17.40 -6.75
C ARG A 122 -12.20 -17.57 -5.53
N GLY A 123 -11.83 -16.93 -4.41
CA GLY A 123 -12.56 -17.05 -3.15
C GLY A 123 -11.84 -16.40 -1.98
N LEU A 124 -12.23 -16.79 -0.77
CA LEU A 124 -11.64 -16.30 0.48
C LEU A 124 -10.98 -17.47 1.22
N LEU A 125 -9.73 -17.27 1.64
CA LEU A 125 -8.94 -18.27 2.34
C LEU A 125 -8.48 -17.74 3.70
N CYS A 126 -8.27 -18.61 4.67
CA CYS A 126 -7.50 -18.26 5.85
C CYS A 126 -6.05 -18.00 5.47
N PHE A 127 -5.32 -17.25 6.31
CA PHE A 127 -3.92 -16.88 6.03
C PHE A 127 -3.04 -18.10 5.72
N ALA A 128 -3.16 -19.18 6.51
CA ALA A 128 -2.36 -20.39 6.32
C ALA A 128 -2.60 -21.02 4.94
N CYS A 129 -3.85 -21.24 4.54
CA CYS A 129 -4.17 -21.83 3.25
C CYS A 129 -3.74 -20.93 2.08
N ASN A 130 -3.93 -19.61 2.20
CA ASN A 130 -3.53 -18.66 1.16
C ASN A 130 -2.01 -18.66 0.93
N VAL A 131 -1.22 -18.64 2.02
CA VAL A 131 0.24 -18.68 1.94
C VAL A 131 0.73 -20.04 1.42
N SER A 132 0.14 -21.15 1.88
CA SER A 132 0.49 -22.50 1.42
C SER A 132 0.26 -22.64 -0.08
N LEU A 133 -0.89 -22.20 -0.58
CA LEU A 133 -1.21 -22.23 -2.01
C LEU A 133 -0.22 -21.38 -2.83
N GLY A 134 0.14 -20.20 -2.33
CA GLY A 134 1.14 -19.32 -2.95
C GLY A 134 2.52 -19.96 -3.01
N HIS A 135 2.96 -20.67 -1.97
CA HIS A 135 4.22 -21.44 -1.98
C HIS A 135 4.22 -22.55 -3.03
N MET A 136 3.07 -23.15 -3.27
CA MET A 136 2.90 -24.16 -4.32
C MET A 136 2.74 -23.54 -5.73
N LYS A 137 2.85 -22.23 -5.87
CA LYS A 137 2.75 -21.47 -7.14
C LYS A 137 1.50 -21.79 -7.95
N ASP A 138 0.39 -22.07 -7.28
CA ASP A 138 -0.87 -22.52 -7.88
C ASP A 138 -0.72 -23.79 -8.76
N SER A 139 0.34 -24.58 -8.55
CA SER A 139 0.64 -25.76 -9.35
C SER A 139 -0.17 -26.95 -8.88
N VAL A 140 -1.17 -27.36 -9.68
CA VAL A 140 -1.95 -28.58 -9.45
C VAL A 140 -1.05 -29.83 -9.45
N GLU A 141 -0.07 -29.86 -10.32
CA GLU A 141 0.91 -30.95 -10.40
C GLU A 141 1.68 -31.11 -9.07
N LEU A 142 2.23 -29.99 -8.56
CA LEU A 142 2.97 -30.02 -7.28
C LEU A 142 2.07 -30.46 -6.11
N LEU A 143 0.84 -29.98 -6.08
CA LEU A 143 -0.15 -30.39 -5.06
C LEU A 143 -0.45 -31.88 -5.15
N ASN A 144 -0.62 -32.45 -6.36
CA ASN A 144 -0.82 -33.88 -6.56
C ASN A 144 0.41 -34.69 -6.13
N ASN A 145 1.62 -34.22 -6.41
CA ASN A 145 2.85 -34.87 -5.95
C ASN A 145 2.93 -34.90 -4.42
N MET A 146 2.51 -33.82 -3.75
CA MET A 146 2.43 -33.79 -2.27
C MET A 146 1.38 -34.77 -1.74
N ILE A 147 0.22 -34.89 -2.38
CA ILE A 147 -0.80 -35.88 -2.01
C ILE A 147 -0.23 -37.32 -2.16
N THR A 148 0.44 -37.60 -3.29
CA THR A 148 1.05 -38.90 -3.53
C THR A 148 2.12 -39.21 -2.48
N TYR A 149 2.98 -38.24 -2.17
CA TYR A 149 3.99 -38.39 -1.12
C TYR A 149 3.36 -38.75 0.24
N LEU A 150 2.33 -38.00 0.67
CA LEU A 150 1.67 -38.25 1.96
C LEU A 150 0.96 -39.59 2.03
N ARG A 151 0.52 -40.14 0.89
CA ARG A 151 -0.13 -41.46 0.82
C ARG A 151 0.86 -42.63 0.81
N ALA A 152 2.12 -42.37 0.52
CA ALA A 152 3.17 -43.39 0.44
C ALA A 152 3.75 -43.76 1.81
N TYR A 153 3.46 -42.98 2.84
CA TYR A 153 3.95 -43.12 4.22
C TYR A 153 2.81 -43.10 5.23
#